data_9253de2c192f67450236df10df230a8f
#
_entry.id   9253de2c192f67450236df10df230a8f
#
_cell.length_a   1.000
_cell.length_b   1.000
_cell.length_c   1.000
_cell.angle_alpha   90.00
_cell.angle_beta   90.00
_cell.angle_gamma   90.00
#
_symmetry.space_group_name_H-M   'P 1'
#
loop_
_entity.id
_entity.type
_entity.pdbx_description
1 polymer ?
#
loop_
_entity_poly.entity_id
_entity_poly.type
_entity_poly.pdbx_seq_one_letter_code
_entity_poly.pdbx_strand_id
1 'polypeptide(L)'
;GAKQREKLAKDFIDGEQMDLLIGNRPEDGEEDAVTRRIRNLLKEKYDIEEEDFLSAELEIVPAGRARECGLDNSMILAYGQDDRVCAFTSLFAILEAEEVTRTACCLLVDKEEIGSTGASGMTSRFFENAVAEYILLNEGIEYNDIVLRRTLANSKMLSSDVSAGFDPMYEDVYEKKNAAFLACGPVF
;
A
#
# COMPACT_ATOMS: atom_id res chain seq x y z
N GLY A 1 11.58 -28.49 -7.27
CA GLY A 1 12.47 -29.60 -7.66
C GLY A 1 13.36 -30.07 -6.52
N ALA A 2 14.21 -31.10 -6.78
CA ALA A 2 15.07 -31.70 -5.75
C ALA A 2 16.00 -30.66 -5.09
N LYS A 3 16.57 -29.76 -5.86
CA LYS A 3 17.44 -28.68 -5.34
C LYS A 3 16.72 -27.70 -4.42
N GLN A 4 15.43 -27.44 -4.61
CA GLN A 4 14.67 -26.54 -3.74
C GLN A 4 14.43 -27.12 -2.34
N ARG A 5 14.39 -28.44 -2.21
CA ARG A 5 14.19 -29.12 -0.90
C ARG A 5 15.38 -28.92 0.06
N GLU A 6 16.55 -28.59 -0.48
CA GLU A 6 17.77 -28.38 0.27
C GLU A 6 18.02 -26.90 0.61
N LYS A 7 17.19 -25.98 0.06
CA LYS A 7 17.28 -24.54 0.35
C LYS A 7 16.70 -24.21 1.73
N LEU A 8 17.27 -23.21 2.38
CA LEU A 8 16.66 -22.59 3.57
C LEU A 8 15.34 -21.90 3.15
N ALA A 9 14.39 -21.79 4.08
CA ALA A 9 13.08 -21.17 3.78
C ALA A 9 13.21 -19.74 3.20
N LYS A 10 14.18 -18.97 3.68
CA LYS A 10 14.47 -17.61 3.18
C LYS A 10 15.00 -17.56 1.75
N ASP A 11 15.59 -18.65 1.26
CA ASP A 11 16.21 -18.77 -0.06
C ASP A 11 15.38 -19.67 -0.99
N PHE A 12 14.14 -20.03 -0.60
CA PHE A 12 13.34 -21.02 -1.31
C PHE A 12 12.92 -20.55 -2.70
N ILE A 13 12.59 -19.28 -2.84
CA ILE A 13 12.23 -18.62 -4.11
C ILE A 13 13.20 -17.46 -4.31
N ASP A 14 13.96 -17.51 -5.40
CA ASP A 14 14.83 -16.40 -5.80
C ASP A 14 13.97 -15.34 -6.52
N GLY A 15 14.23 -14.04 -6.27
CA GLY A 15 13.46 -12.93 -6.88
C GLY A 15 13.44 -12.97 -8.41
N GLU A 16 14.57 -13.35 -9.01
CA GLU A 16 14.75 -13.51 -10.45
C GLU A 16 13.91 -14.65 -11.06
N GLN A 17 13.31 -15.50 -10.23
CA GLN A 17 12.44 -16.62 -10.66
C GLN A 17 10.94 -16.31 -10.51
N MET A 18 10.61 -15.11 -10.05
CA MET A 18 9.22 -14.69 -9.86
C MET A 18 8.65 -14.01 -11.11
N ASP A 19 8.89 -14.61 -12.28
CA ASP A 19 8.32 -14.15 -13.53
C ASP A 19 6.83 -14.47 -13.61
N LEU A 20 6.04 -13.52 -14.11
CA LEU A 20 4.62 -13.70 -14.34
C LEU A 20 4.35 -14.23 -15.75
N LEU A 21 3.70 -15.37 -15.85
CA LEU A 21 3.20 -15.89 -17.12
C LEU A 21 1.92 -15.14 -17.52
N ILE A 22 2.02 -14.18 -18.44
CA ILE A 22 0.93 -13.30 -18.85
C ILE A 22 0.12 -13.81 -20.06
N GLY A 23 0.63 -14.77 -20.80
CA GLY A 23 -0.08 -15.40 -21.91
C GLY A 23 0.79 -16.28 -22.80
N ASN A 24 0.12 -17.09 -23.63
CA ASN A 24 0.79 -18.01 -24.56
C ASN A 24 0.05 -18.19 -25.89
N ARG A 25 -1.06 -17.46 -26.11
CA ARG A 25 -1.81 -17.56 -27.38
C ARG A 25 -1.15 -16.68 -28.44
N PRO A 26 -0.67 -17.25 -29.55
CA PRO A 26 -0.17 -16.45 -30.65
C PRO A 26 -1.31 -15.72 -31.39
N GLU A 27 -0.98 -14.62 -31.99
CA GLU A 27 -1.77 -13.98 -33.04
C GLU A 27 -1.29 -14.49 -34.41
N ASP A 28 -2.13 -14.42 -35.42
CA ASP A 28 -1.74 -14.82 -36.78
C ASP A 28 -0.56 -13.95 -37.27
N GLY A 29 0.52 -14.58 -37.68
CA GLY A 29 1.73 -13.93 -38.15
C GLY A 29 3.00 -14.68 -37.73
N GLU A 30 4.15 -14.18 -38.15
CA GLU A 30 5.41 -14.91 -38.01
C GLU A 30 6.08 -14.68 -36.64
N GLU A 31 6.92 -13.70 -36.49
CA GLU A 31 7.76 -13.46 -35.31
C GLU A 31 6.99 -12.73 -34.19
N ASP A 32 7.31 -13.03 -32.94
CA ASP A 32 6.74 -12.37 -31.74
C ASP A 32 5.21 -12.40 -31.61
N ALA A 33 4.55 -13.40 -32.21
CA ALA A 33 3.09 -13.50 -32.27
C ALA A 33 2.39 -13.44 -30.89
N VAL A 34 2.99 -14.00 -29.83
CA VAL A 34 2.44 -13.93 -28.45
C VAL A 34 2.61 -12.53 -27.89
N THR A 35 3.77 -11.93 -28.01
CA THR A 35 4.05 -10.57 -27.52
C THR A 35 3.12 -9.55 -28.20
N ARG A 36 2.98 -9.64 -29.51
CA ARG A 36 2.06 -8.78 -30.26
C ARG A 36 0.61 -8.94 -29.78
N ARG A 37 0.16 -10.16 -29.57
CA ARG A 37 -1.18 -10.42 -29.01
C ARG A 37 -1.38 -9.76 -27.66
N ILE A 38 -0.40 -9.84 -26.76
CA ILE A 38 -0.48 -9.21 -25.45
C ILE A 38 -0.49 -7.68 -25.56
N ARG A 39 0.38 -7.10 -26.39
CA ARG A 39 0.37 -5.64 -26.66
C ARG A 39 -0.99 -5.16 -27.18
N ASN A 40 -1.56 -5.86 -28.15
CA ASN A 40 -2.88 -5.52 -28.69
C ASN A 40 -3.97 -5.61 -27.62
N LEU A 41 -3.95 -6.64 -26.75
CA LEU A 41 -4.89 -6.75 -25.64
C LEU A 41 -4.74 -5.61 -24.60
N LEU A 42 -3.53 -5.20 -24.30
CA LEU A 42 -3.26 -4.07 -23.40
C LEU A 42 -3.76 -2.76 -24.01
N LYS A 43 -3.50 -2.54 -25.31
CA LYS A 43 -4.00 -1.37 -26.02
C LYS A 43 -5.53 -1.36 -26.08
N GLU A 44 -6.17 -2.46 -26.47
CA GLU A 44 -7.61 -2.56 -26.60
C GLU A 44 -8.37 -2.38 -25.27
N LYS A 45 -7.83 -2.94 -24.18
CA LYS A 45 -8.53 -2.96 -22.90
C LYS A 45 -8.23 -1.79 -21.97
N TYR A 46 -7.00 -1.29 -22.05
CA TYR A 46 -6.49 -0.34 -21.06
C TYR A 46 -5.87 0.90 -21.67
N ASP A 47 -5.81 0.97 -23.02
CA ASP A 47 -5.14 2.04 -23.78
C ASP A 47 -3.65 2.20 -23.41
N ILE A 48 -2.99 1.07 -23.08
CA ILE A 48 -1.57 0.99 -22.73
C ILE A 48 -0.76 0.59 -23.96
N GLU A 49 0.27 1.36 -24.26
CA GLU A 49 1.25 1.10 -25.33
C GLU A 49 2.61 0.67 -24.76
N GLU A 50 3.52 0.23 -25.62
CA GLU A 50 4.84 -0.24 -25.20
C GLU A 50 5.66 0.88 -24.52
N GLU A 51 5.51 2.11 -24.98
CA GLU A 51 6.19 3.28 -24.45
C GLU A 51 5.80 3.60 -22.99
N ASP A 52 4.58 3.25 -22.60
CA ASP A 52 4.10 3.45 -21.23
C ASP A 52 4.88 2.63 -20.20
N PHE A 53 5.41 1.47 -20.63
CA PHE A 53 6.23 0.63 -19.75
C PHE A 53 7.60 1.21 -19.41
N LEU A 54 8.08 2.21 -20.13
CA LEU A 54 9.38 2.86 -19.85
C LEU A 54 9.38 3.61 -18.51
N SER A 55 8.22 4.08 -18.08
CA SER A 55 8.02 4.82 -16.82
C SER A 55 7.04 4.15 -15.87
N ALA A 56 6.49 2.99 -16.23
CA ALA A 56 5.52 2.29 -15.39
C ALA A 56 6.20 1.63 -14.20
N GLU A 57 5.54 1.68 -13.06
CA GLU A 57 5.78 0.82 -11.92
C GLU A 57 4.73 -0.29 -11.94
N LEU A 58 5.18 -1.54 -11.97
CA LEU A 58 4.31 -2.71 -12.08
C LEU A 58 4.40 -3.54 -10.81
N GLU A 59 3.26 -3.78 -10.20
CA GLU A 59 3.15 -4.60 -9.00
C GLU A 59 2.30 -5.84 -9.27
N ILE A 60 2.81 -7.01 -8.86
CA ILE A 60 2.10 -8.27 -8.97
C ILE A 60 1.52 -8.59 -7.61
N VAL A 61 0.20 -8.60 -7.53
CA VAL A 61 -0.53 -8.81 -6.28
C VAL A 61 -1.52 -9.97 -6.38
N PRO A 62 -1.88 -10.64 -5.27
CA PRO A 62 -2.92 -11.65 -5.27
C PRO A 62 -4.27 -11.14 -5.77
N ALA A 63 -4.89 -11.85 -6.69
CA ALA A 63 -6.18 -11.49 -7.29
C ALA A 63 -7.41 -11.97 -6.49
N GLY A 64 -7.19 -12.61 -5.34
CA GLY A 64 -8.27 -13.12 -4.50
C GLY A 64 -9.14 -12.01 -3.91
N ARG A 65 -10.46 -12.24 -3.93
CA ARG A 65 -11.39 -11.30 -3.27
C ARG A 65 -11.37 -11.50 -1.76
N ALA A 66 -11.77 -10.45 -1.02
CA ALA A 66 -12.09 -10.57 0.39
C ALA A 66 -13.18 -11.64 0.61
N ARG A 67 -13.03 -12.41 1.68
CA ARG A 67 -13.96 -13.48 2.04
C ARG A 67 -14.07 -13.64 3.54
N GLU A 68 -15.18 -14.18 3.99
CA GLU A 68 -15.38 -14.55 5.37
C GLU A 68 -14.39 -15.64 5.81
N CYS A 69 -13.94 -15.54 7.05
CA CYS A 69 -12.98 -16.45 7.66
C CYS A 69 -13.44 -16.87 9.06
N GLY A 70 -13.11 -18.10 9.42
CA GLY A 70 -13.59 -18.76 10.64
C GLY A 70 -14.87 -19.56 10.39
N LEU A 71 -15.17 -20.51 11.28
CA LEU A 71 -16.39 -21.30 11.19
C LEU A 71 -17.65 -20.47 11.47
N ASP A 72 -17.50 -19.38 12.19
CA ASP A 72 -18.55 -18.45 12.58
C ASP A 72 -18.56 -17.16 11.72
N ASN A 73 -17.73 -17.10 10.70
CA ASN A 73 -17.58 -15.94 9.82
C ASN A 73 -17.27 -14.63 10.56
N SER A 74 -16.58 -14.72 11.69
CA SER A 74 -16.29 -13.56 12.54
C SER A 74 -15.11 -12.71 12.05
N MET A 75 -14.38 -13.17 11.03
CA MET A 75 -13.20 -12.50 10.50
C MET A 75 -13.32 -12.32 8.98
N ILE A 76 -12.53 -11.41 8.43
CA ILE A 76 -12.39 -11.20 6.99
C ILE A 76 -10.97 -11.53 6.58
N LEU A 77 -10.82 -12.44 5.62
CA LEU A 77 -9.55 -12.75 4.98
C LEU A 77 -9.45 -12.01 3.65
N ALA A 78 -8.46 -11.15 3.52
CA ALA A 78 -8.22 -10.41 2.28
C ALA A 78 -6.74 -10.06 2.15
N TYR A 79 -6.28 -9.91 0.91
CA TYR A 79 -4.99 -9.27 0.64
C TYR A 79 -5.06 -7.77 0.95
N GLY A 80 -4.01 -7.25 1.57
CA GLY A 80 -3.88 -5.83 1.87
C GLY A 80 -4.74 -5.34 3.02
N GLN A 81 -5.15 -6.21 3.98
CA GLN A 81 -5.73 -5.78 5.25
C GLN A 81 -4.78 -4.90 6.04
N ASP A 82 -3.51 -5.18 5.95
CA ASP A 82 -2.43 -4.30 6.31
C ASP A 82 -2.08 -3.43 5.08
N ASP A 83 -2.37 -2.14 5.07
CA ASP A 83 -3.05 -1.36 6.13
C ASP A 83 -4.39 -0.77 5.64
N ARG A 84 -5.12 -1.45 4.77
CA ARG A 84 -6.41 -0.93 4.25
C ARG A 84 -7.46 -0.71 5.33
N VAL A 85 -7.44 -1.48 6.40
CA VAL A 85 -8.41 -1.32 7.50
C VAL A 85 -8.21 0.01 8.21
N CYS A 86 -6.96 0.41 8.48
CA CYS A 86 -6.66 1.69 9.10
C CYS A 86 -6.77 2.85 8.08
N ALA A 87 -6.35 2.65 6.83
CA ALA A 87 -6.52 3.63 5.77
C ALA A 87 -8.00 3.98 5.55
N PHE A 88 -8.87 2.97 5.50
CA PHE A 88 -10.32 3.15 5.35
C PHE A 88 -10.93 3.92 6.53
N THR A 89 -10.63 3.50 7.76
CA THR A 89 -11.17 4.17 8.95
C THR A 89 -10.65 5.59 9.10
N SER A 90 -9.39 5.86 8.75
CA SER A 90 -8.81 7.21 8.74
C SER A 90 -9.49 8.12 7.72
N LEU A 91 -9.78 7.61 6.52
CA LEU A 91 -10.51 8.34 5.50
C LEU A 91 -11.94 8.67 5.97
N PHE A 92 -12.65 7.71 6.53
CA PHE A 92 -14.02 7.94 7.02
C PHE A 92 -14.04 8.90 8.19
N ALA A 93 -13.07 8.84 9.10
CA ALA A 93 -12.97 9.78 10.22
C ALA A 93 -12.89 11.25 9.76
N ILE A 94 -12.16 11.54 8.68
CA ILE A 94 -12.09 12.92 8.17
C ILE A 94 -13.35 13.30 7.37
N LEU A 95 -13.97 12.35 6.64
CA LEU A 95 -15.21 12.61 5.88
C LEU A 95 -16.41 12.86 6.79
N GLU A 96 -16.43 12.24 7.97
CA GLU A 96 -17.51 12.38 8.95
C GLU A 96 -17.27 13.55 9.94
N ALA A 97 -16.12 14.22 9.87
CA ALA A 97 -15.84 15.37 10.73
C ALA A 97 -16.74 16.56 10.37
N GLU A 98 -17.69 16.90 11.25
CA GLU A 98 -18.65 17.98 11.03
C GLU A 98 -18.02 19.37 11.23
N GLU A 99 -17.21 19.52 12.28
CA GLU A 99 -16.56 20.78 12.61
C GLU A 99 -15.05 20.58 12.86
N VAL A 100 -14.23 21.35 12.18
CA VAL A 100 -12.79 21.37 12.39
C VAL A 100 -12.32 22.79 12.71
N THR A 101 -11.60 22.95 13.80
CA THR A 101 -11.03 24.24 14.21
C THR A 101 -9.67 24.53 13.59
N ARG A 102 -9.10 23.53 12.91
CA ARG A 102 -7.81 23.58 12.20
C ARG A 102 -7.93 22.78 10.91
N THR A 103 -7.06 23.06 9.94
CA THR A 103 -7.00 22.25 8.73
C THR A 103 -6.77 20.78 9.12
N ALA A 104 -7.68 19.92 8.69
CA ALA A 104 -7.57 18.47 8.87
C ALA A 104 -7.12 17.85 7.55
N CYS A 105 -6.28 16.83 7.63
CA CYS A 105 -5.75 16.12 6.47
C CYS A 105 -5.71 14.62 6.78
N CYS A 106 -6.21 13.80 5.85
CA CYS A 106 -5.96 12.36 5.85
C CYS A 106 -4.87 12.08 4.82
N LEU A 107 -3.78 11.51 5.27
CA LEU A 107 -2.62 11.18 4.44
C LEU A 107 -2.54 9.66 4.30
N LEU A 108 -2.78 9.17 3.09
CA LEU A 108 -2.65 7.76 2.74
C LEU A 108 -1.33 7.60 1.96
N VAL A 109 -0.42 6.85 2.53
CA VAL A 109 0.93 6.66 1.97
C VAL A 109 1.12 5.22 1.50
N ASP A 110 2.06 5.03 0.59
CA ASP A 110 2.43 3.76 0.01
C ASP A 110 3.85 3.36 0.42
N LYS A 111 4.23 2.11 0.17
CA LYS A 111 5.59 1.59 0.36
C LYS A 111 6.08 1.53 1.81
N GLU A 112 5.18 1.47 2.80
CA GLU A 112 5.58 1.38 4.22
C GLU A 112 6.43 0.15 4.47
N GLU A 113 6.00 -1.03 4.02
CA GLU A 113 6.64 -2.34 4.21
C GLU A 113 8.07 -2.44 3.64
N ILE A 114 8.40 -1.59 2.70
CA ILE A 114 9.75 -1.53 2.11
C ILE A 114 10.56 -0.31 2.57
N GLY A 115 10.15 0.33 3.66
CA GLY A 115 10.82 1.47 4.28
C GLY A 115 10.38 2.82 3.77
N SER A 116 9.12 2.95 3.33
CA SER A 116 8.49 4.21 2.89
C SER A 116 9.23 4.91 1.74
N THR A 117 9.91 4.14 0.91
CA THR A 117 10.70 4.65 -0.23
C THR A 117 9.83 4.99 -1.44
N GLY A 118 10.40 5.69 -2.42
CA GLY A 118 9.69 6.04 -3.66
C GLY A 118 8.91 7.36 -3.59
N ALA A 119 8.26 7.70 -4.70
CA ALA A 119 7.59 8.99 -4.88
C ALA A 119 6.28 9.13 -4.08
N SER A 120 5.66 8.00 -3.70
CA SER A 120 4.39 7.92 -2.96
C SER A 120 4.57 7.53 -1.49
N GLY A 121 5.79 7.22 -1.05
CA GLY A 121 6.12 6.87 0.33
C GLY A 121 6.21 8.08 1.26
N MET A 122 6.17 7.83 2.56
CA MET A 122 6.21 8.89 3.58
C MET A 122 7.53 9.69 3.58
N THR A 123 8.63 9.09 3.12
CA THR A 123 9.92 9.79 2.98
C THR A 123 10.01 10.69 1.76
N SER A 124 9.01 10.67 0.87
CA SER A 124 8.93 11.57 -0.28
C SER A 124 8.62 13.00 0.17
N ARG A 125 8.84 13.95 -0.74
CA ARG A 125 8.45 15.33 -0.51
C ARG A 125 7.01 15.65 -0.89
N PHE A 126 6.23 14.67 -1.26
CA PHE A 126 4.87 14.89 -1.76
C PHE A 126 4.00 15.63 -0.74
N PHE A 127 3.95 15.15 0.50
CA PHE A 127 3.14 15.79 1.55
C PHE A 127 3.63 17.20 1.90
N GLU A 128 4.95 17.37 2.07
CA GLU A 128 5.55 18.68 2.36
C GLU A 128 5.23 19.69 1.25
N ASN A 129 5.36 19.27 -0.01
CA ASN A 129 5.03 20.12 -1.17
C ASN A 129 3.52 20.44 -1.22
N ALA A 130 2.65 19.49 -0.96
CA ALA A 130 1.20 19.71 -0.91
C ALA A 130 0.82 20.75 0.18
N VAL A 131 1.46 20.69 1.35
CA VAL A 131 1.26 21.68 2.42
C VAL A 131 1.79 23.06 2.00
N ALA A 132 2.94 23.10 1.32
CA ALA A 132 3.51 24.35 0.80
C ALA A 132 2.58 25.03 -0.21
N GLU A 133 2.05 24.26 -1.18
CA GLU A 133 1.08 24.76 -2.15
C GLU A 133 -0.23 25.23 -1.48
N TYR A 134 -0.72 24.47 -0.49
CA TYR A 134 -1.90 24.89 0.27
C TYR A 134 -1.68 26.23 1.00
N ILE A 135 -0.50 26.44 1.61
CA ILE A 135 -0.15 27.71 2.25
C ILE A 135 -0.10 28.83 1.22
N LEU A 136 0.54 28.59 0.06
CA LEU A 136 0.65 29.57 -1.02
C LEU A 136 -0.71 30.03 -1.55
N LEU A 137 -1.67 29.11 -1.65
CA LEU A 137 -3.02 29.39 -2.12
C LEU A 137 -3.92 30.07 -1.08
N ASN A 138 -3.48 30.17 0.17
CA ASN A 138 -4.25 30.79 1.24
C ASN A 138 -4.09 32.31 1.20
N GLU A 139 -5.18 33.03 1.03
CA GLU A 139 -5.18 34.49 0.98
C GLU A 139 -4.65 35.11 2.29
N GLY A 140 -3.78 36.09 2.17
CA GLY A 140 -3.22 36.83 3.30
C GLY A 140 -2.01 36.17 3.99
N ILE A 141 -1.54 35.04 3.47
CA ILE A 141 -0.32 34.39 3.95
C ILE A 141 0.76 34.53 2.89
N GLU A 142 1.86 35.20 3.24
CA GLU A 142 3.06 35.20 2.40
C GLU A 142 3.85 33.93 2.63
N TYR A 143 3.96 33.09 1.60
CA TYR A 143 4.71 31.82 1.67
C TYR A 143 6.20 32.08 1.82
N ASN A 144 6.81 31.34 2.75
CA ASN A 144 8.25 31.11 2.83
C ASN A 144 8.52 29.81 3.63
N ASP A 145 9.75 29.29 3.55
CA ASP A 145 10.13 28.05 4.22
C ASP A 145 9.91 28.07 5.74
N ILE A 146 10.02 29.22 6.39
CA ILE A 146 9.78 29.33 7.84
C ILE A 146 8.30 29.12 8.16
N VAL A 147 7.40 29.62 7.30
CA VAL A 147 5.95 29.42 7.48
C VAL A 147 5.63 27.94 7.34
N LEU A 148 6.14 27.26 6.31
CA LEU A 148 5.97 25.82 6.14
C LEU A 148 6.45 25.03 7.35
N ARG A 149 7.68 25.26 7.81
CA ARG A 149 8.25 24.56 8.96
C ARG A 149 7.47 24.80 10.26
N ARG A 150 6.99 26.02 10.47
CA ARG A 150 6.12 26.33 11.63
C ARG A 150 4.77 25.66 11.53
N THR A 151 4.18 25.58 10.34
CA THR A 151 2.94 24.89 10.09
C THR A 151 3.07 23.42 10.45
N LEU A 152 4.10 22.75 9.95
CA LEU A 152 4.38 21.34 10.27
C LEU A 152 4.68 21.13 11.77
N ALA A 153 5.50 21.97 12.38
CA ALA A 153 5.83 21.90 13.80
C ALA A 153 4.61 22.11 14.73
N ASN A 154 3.64 22.90 14.31
CA ASN A 154 2.40 23.15 15.03
C ASN A 154 1.30 22.14 14.70
N SER A 155 1.54 21.22 13.78
CA SER A 155 0.59 20.15 13.43
C SER A 155 0.64 19.03 14.46
N LYS A 156 -0.45 18.28 14.53
CA LYS A 156 -0.53 17.02 15.29
C LYS A 156 -0.82 15.92 14.30
N MET A 157 -0.19 14.79 14.48
CA MET A 157 -0.38 13.60 13.66
C MET A 157 -0.84 12.44 14.53
N LEU A 158 -1.85 11.75 14.07
CA LEU A 158 -2.20 10.41 14.51
C LEU A 158 -1.70 9.44 13.45
N SER A 159 -0.76 8.58 13.82
CA SER A 159 -0.31 7.48 12.98
C SER A 159 -1.19 6.28 13.23
N SER A 160 -1.74 5.71 12.19
CA SER A 160 -2.68 4.60 12.25
C SER A 160 -2.13 3.46 11.41
N ASP A 161 -2.02 2.30 12.02
CA ASP A 161 -1.48 1.09 11.43
C ASP A 161 -2.05 -0.14 12.13
N VAL A 162 -1.92 -1.33 11.55
CA VAL A 162 -2.36 -2.57 12.18
C VAL A 162 -1.28 -3.14 13.10
N SER A 163 -1.70 -3.97 14.03
CA SER A 163 -0.83 -4.74 14.92
C SER A 163 -1.14 -6.23 14.82
N ALA A 164 -0.11 -7.05 14.90
CA ALA A 164 -0.28 -8.50 14.96
C ALA A 164 -1.06 -8.90 16.22
N GLY A 165 -2.17 -9.63 16.05
CA GLY A 165 -2.89 -10.24 17.15
C GLY A 165 -2.07 -11.36 17.80
N PHE A 166 -2.20 -11.53 19.12
CA PHE A 166 -1.55 -12.62 19.85
C PHE A 166 -1.92 -13.98 19.27
N ASP A 167 -0.91 -14.74 18.88
CA ASP A 167 -1.06 -16.10 18.39
C ASP A 167 -0.49 -17.08 19.43
N PRO A 168 -1.32 -17.96 20.03
CA PRO A 168 -0.86 -18.91 21.03
C PRO A 168 0.11 -19.98 20.48
N MET A 169 0.18 -20.15 19.16
CA MET A 169 1.14 -21.05 18.51
C MET A 169 2.56 -20.45 18.47
N TYR A 170 2.67 -19.15 18.62
CA TYR A 170 3.93 -18.39 18.56
C TYR A 170 4.07 -17.44 19.75
N GLU A 171 3.62 -17.88 20.92
CA GLU A 171 3.57 -17.04 22.12
C GLU A 171 4.93 -16.50 22.59
N ASP A 172 6.01 -17.13 22.20
CA ASP A 172 7.39 -16.77 22.54
C ASP A 172 7.90 -15.51 21.81
N VAL A 173 7.21 -15.07 20.75
CA VAL A 173 7.53 -13.81 20.05
C VAL A 173 6.76 -12.60 20.61
N TYR A 174 5.86 -12.80 21.59
CA TYR A 174 5.03 -11.75 22.17
C TYR A 174 5.38 -11.45 23.64
N GLU A 175 5.30 -10.17 24.02
CA GLU A 175 5.20 -9.79 25.42
C GLU A 175 3.71 -9.85 25.84
N LYS A 176 3.32 -10.94 26.50
CA LYS A 176 1.90 -11.24 26.81
C LYS A 176 1.14 -10.13 27.55
N LYS A 177 1.85 -9.30 28.32
CA LYS A 177 1.21 -8.21 29.08
C LYS A 177 0.85 -7.00 28.20
N ASN A 178 1.49 -6.89 27.03
CA ASN A 178 1.32 -5.80 26.07
C ASN A 178 0.81 -6.29 24.70
N ALA A 179 0.50 -7.58 24.58
CA ALA A 179 0.02 -8.13 23.31
C ALA A 179 -1.41 -7.66 23.00
N ALA A 180 -1.66 -7.42 21.73
CA ALA A 180 -3.00 -7.22 21.20
C ALA A 180 -3.73 -8.56 21.10
N PHE A 181 -5.01 -8.59 21.43
CA PHE A 181 -5.86 -9.79 21.28
C PHE A 181 -6.99 -9.49 20.33
N LEU A 182 -7.32 -10.47 19.46
CA LEU A 182 -8.43 -10.33 18.51
C LEU A 182 -9.73 -10.03 19.26
N ALA A 183 -10.58 -9.21 18.65
CA ALA A 183 -11.88 -8.77 19.15
C ALA A 183 -11.84 -7.98 20.48
N CYS A 184 -10.68 -7.47 20.91
CA CYS A 184 -10.55 -6.68 22.11
C CYS A 184 -10.53 -5.15 21.89
N GLY A 185 -10.66 -4.71 20.65
CA GLY A 185 -10.73 -3.29 20.29
C GLY A 185 -9.42 -2.71 19.75
N PRO A 186 -9.36 -1.38 19.57
CA PRO A 186 -8.15 -0.70 19.11
C PRO A 186 -6.96 -0.88 20.07
N VAL A 187 -5.77 -0.84 19.50
CA VAL A 187 -4.50 -0.92 20.25
C VAL A 187 -3.86 0.47 20.25
N PHE A 188 -3.30 0.88 21.39
CA PHE A 188 -2.60 2.15 21.59
C PHE A 188 -1.20 1.91 22.13
#